data_bd7f91ca712be83e311ef260df2c1b6c
#
_entry.id   bd7f91ca712be83e311ef260df2c1b6c
#
_cell.length_a   1.000
_cell.length_b   1.000
_cell.length_c   1.000
_cell.angle_alpha   90.00
_cell.angle_beta   90.00
_cell.angle_gamma   90.00
#
_symmetry.space_group_name_H-M   'P 1'
#
loop_
_entity.id
_entity.type
_entity.pdbx_description
1 polymer ?
#
loop_
_entity_poly.entity_id
_entity_poly.type
_entity_poly.pdbx_seq_one_letter_code
_entity_poly.pdbx_strand_id
1 'polypeptide(L)'
;GSEMCIRDRANSTSEQDEKTVVNVPQFDADSAYLYVKNQVDFGPRVPNTKEHVACGNYLAGKLEAFGAKVTNQYADLIAYDGTLLKARNIIGSYKPESKKRIALFAHWDTRPWADNDADEKNHHTPILGANDGASGVGALLEIARLVNQQQPELGIDIIFLDAEDYGTPQFYEGKHKEEAWCLGSQYWSRNPHVQGYNARFGILLDMVGGENSVFLKEGYSEEFAPD
;
A
#
# COMPACT_ATOMS: atom_id res chain seq x y z
N GLY A 1 -31.22 -37.96 56.85
CA GLY A 1 -30.38 -36.83 56.47
C GLY A 1 -29.13 -37.32 55.73
N SER A 2 -29.04 -37.11 54.44
CA SER A 2 -27.88 -37.40 53.66
C SER A 2 -27.24 -36.07 53.23
N GLU A 3 -26.09 -35.78 53.78
CA GLU A 3 -25.26 -34.64 53.35
C GLU A 3 -24.51 -35.03 52.07
N MET A 4 -24.71 -34.24 51.02
CA MET A 4 -24.02 -34.38 49.78
C MET A 4 -22.86 -33.40 49.75
N CYS A 5 -21.63 -33.89 49.95
CA CYS A 5 -20.42 -33.10 49.79
C CYS A 5 -20.14 -32.80 48.33
N ILE A 6 -20.27 -31.55 47.95
CA ILE A 6 -19.77 -31.01 46.66
C ILE A 6 -18.27 -30.72 46.83
N ARG A 7 -17.42 -31.48 46.14
CA ARG A 7 -15.99 -31.19 46.03
C ARG A 7 -15.81 -30.22 44.89
N ASP A 8 -15.51 -28.97 45.22
CA ASP A 8 -14.96 -28.00 44.31
C ASP A 8 -13.56 -28.43 43.87
N ARG A 9 -13.44 -28.87 42.63
CA ARG A 9 -12.13 -28.96 41.95
C ARG A 9 -11.86 -27.63 41.29
N ALA A 10 -11.20 -26.74 41.99
CA ALA A 10 -10.48 -25.65 41.39
C ALA A 10 -9.27 -26.22 40.63
N ASN A 11 -9.42 -26.43 39.33
CA ASN A 11 -8.30 -26.70 38.46
C ASN A 11 -7.95 -25.38 37.76
N SER A 12 -7.18 -24.54 38.42
CA SER A 12 -6.52 -23.40 37.80
C SER A 12 -5.29 -23.90 37.05
N THR A 13 -5.48 -24.37 35.86
CA THR A 13 -4.38 -24.41 34.87
C THR A 13 -4.22 -22.98 34.38
N SER A 14 -3.26 -22.26 34.92
CA SER A 14 -2.70 -21.08 34.30
C SER A 14 -2.03 -21.57 33.01
N GLU A 15 -2.73 -21.45 31.87
CA GLU A 15 -2.10 -21.40 30.56
C GLU A 15 -1.22 -20.14 30.60
N GLN A 16 0.06 -20.33 30.89
CA GLN A 16 1.05 -19.35 30.53
C GLN A 16 1.07 -19.33 29.02
N ASP A 17 0.47 -18.29 28.44
CA ASP A 17 0.74 -17.92 27.06
C ASP A 17 2.25 -17.73 26.92
N GLU A 18 2.95 -18.78 26.48
CA GLU A 18 4.31 -18.64 25.99
C GLU A 18 4.24 -17.66 24.81
N LYS A 19 4.55 -16.40 25.12
CA LYS A 19 4.75 -15.39 24.09
C LYS A 19 5.86 -15.90 23.17
N THR A 20 5.47 -16.45 22.05
CA THR A 20 6.40 -16.83 21.00
C THR A 20 7.24 -15.59 20.68
N VAL A 21 8.53 -15.61 20.96
CA VAL A 21 9.43 -14.53 20.62
C VAL A 21 9.56 -14.51 19.11
N VAL A 22 8.83 -13.61 18.47
CA VAL A 22 8.91 -13.41 17.03
C VAL A 22 10.21 -12.66 16.75
N ASN A 23 11.12 -13.29 16.00
CA ASN A 23 12.32 -12.62 15.54
C ASN A 23 11.93 -11.67 14.40
N VAL A 24 11.74 -10.40 14.74
CA VAL A 24 11.40 -9.35 13.76
C VAL A 24 12.69 -8.87 13.10
N PRO A 25 12.80 -8.90 11.75
CA PRO A 25 13.96 -8.35 11.06
C PRO A 25 14.09 -6.85 11.30
N GLN A 26 15.33 -6.38 11.32
CA GLN A 26 15.58 -4.97 11.53
C GLN A 26 15.26 -4.19 10.24
N PHE A 27 14.32 -3.27 10.36
CA PHE A 27 13.98 -2.31 9.30
C PHE A 27 15.08 -1.27 9.17
N ASP A 28 15.55 -1.03 7.94
CA ASP A 28 16.56 -0.02 7.63
C ASP A 28 15.88 1.26 7.12
N ALA A 29 15.77 2.24 8.01
CA ALA A 29 15.14 3.52 7.71
C ALA A 29 15.89 4.32 6.63
N ASP A 30 17.22 4.23 6.59
CA ASP A 30 18.03 4.93 5.59
C ASP A 30 17.80 4.36 4.18
N SER A 31 17.68 3.03 4.08
CA SER A 31 17.28 2.37 2.83
C SER A 31 15.88 2.78 2.38
N ALA A 32 14.91 2.80 3.29
CA ALA A 32 13.54 3.23 2.98
C ALA A 32 13.52 4.69 2.50
N TYR A 33 14.24 5.59 3.17
CA TYR A 33 14.38 6.98 2.76
C TYR A 33 15.05 7.12 1.38
N LEU A 34 16.08 6.31 1.10
CA LEU A 34 16.72 6.29 -0.23
C LEU A 34 15.73 5.86 -1.32
N TYR A 35 14.83 4.90 -1.05
CA TYR A 35 13.79 4.52 -2.01
C TYR A 35 12.78 5.64 -2.25
N VAL A 36 12.43 6.42 -1.24
CA VAL A 36 11.60 7.63 -1.40
C VAL A 36 12.34 8.63 -2.29
N LYS A 37 13.59 8.96 -1.95
CA LYS A 37 14.42 9.89 -2.71
C LYS A 37 14.53 9.50 -4.18
N ASN A 38 14.80 8.23 -4.46
CA ASN A 38 14.92 7.72 -5.84
C ASN A 38 13.64 7.91 -6.65
N GLN A 39 12.46 7.79 -6.04
CA GLN A 39 11.18 8.05 -6.70
C GLN A 39 11.02 9.55 -7.00
N VAL A 40 11.35 10.40 -6.04
CA VAL A 40 11.28 11.87 -6.17
C VAL A 40 12.25 12.39 -7.25
N ASP A 41 13.43 11.78 -7.36
CA ASP A 41 14.44 12.15 -8.35
C ASP A 41 13.98 11.94 -9.81
N PHE A 42 12.96 11.10 -10.08
CA PHE A 42 12.33 11.02 -11.41
C PHE A 42 11.50 12.26 -11.74
N GLY A 43 11.04 12.98 -10.73
CA GLY A 43 10.05 14.05 -10.84
C GLY A 43 8.64 13.57 -10.52
N PRO A 44 7.62 14.40 -10.76
CA PRO A 44 6.22 14.04 -10.55
C PRO A 44 5.81 12.80 -11.37
N ARG A 45 5.28 11.77 -10.70
CA ARG A 45 4.86 10.50 -11.32
C ARG A 45 3.41 10.58 -11.78
N VAL A 46 3.06 11.64 -12.46
CA VAL A 46 1.71 11.82 -13.00
C VAL A 46 1.46 10.83 -14.14
N PRO A 47 0.35 10.08 -14.14
CA PRO A 47 0.01 9.18 -15.23
C PRO A 47 0.15 9.83 -16.61
N ASN A 48 0.58 9.08 -17.62
CA ASN A 48 0.89 9.50 -18.98
C ASN A 48 2.22 10.27 -19.19
N THR A 49 3.00 10.53 -18.12
CA THR A 49 4.29 11.22 -18.25
C THR A 49 5.46 10.23 -18.43
N LYS A 50 6.59 10.72 -18.92
CA LYS A 50 7.83 9.90 -19.04
C LYS A 50 8.41 9.57 -17.67
N GLU A 51 8.24 10.47 -16.69
CA GLU A 51 8.66 10.31 -15.30
C GLU A 51 7.90 9.15 -14.64
N HIS A 52 6.58 9.07 -14.87
CA HIS A 52 5.72 7.98 -14.43
C HIS A 52 6.18 6.64 -15.03
N VAL A 53 6.41 6.57 -16.35
CA VAL A 53 6.89 5.35 -16.99
C VAL A 53 8.25 4.92 -16.43
N ALA A 54 9.20 5.86 -16.29
CA ALA A 54 10.53 5.57 -15.79
C ALA A 54 10.52 5.09 -14.34
N CYS A 55 9.77 5.76 -13.46
CA CYS A 55 9.60 5.35 -12.07
C CYS A 55 8.91 3.98 -11.97
N GLY A 56 7.85 3.72 -12.72
CA GLY A 56 7.19 2.41 -12.76
C GLY A 56 8.13 1.27 -13.17
N ASN A 57 9.04 1.51 -14.12
CA ASN A 57 10.09 0.54 -14.48
C ASN A 57 11.09 0.32 -13.33
N TYR A 58 11.49 1.39 -12.65
CA TYR A 58 12.35 1.30 -11.46
C TYR A 58 11.69 0.47 -10.36
N LEU A 59 10.41 0.72 -10.04
CA LEU A 59 9.68 0.01 -8.99
C LEU A 59 9.54 -1.48 -9.30
N ALA A 60 9.14 -1.83 -10.53
CA ALA A 60 9.06 -3.22 -10.97
C ALA A 60 10.43 -3.91 -10.87
N GLY A 61 11.50 -3.27 -11.36
CA GLY A 61 12.86 -3.81 -11.28
C GLY A 61 13.36 -3.98 -9.85
N LYS A 62 12.97 -3.10 -8.92
CA LYS A 62 13.29 -3.26 -7.49
C LYS A 62 12.62 -4.46 -6.86
N LEU A 63 11.33 -4.66 -7.11
CA LEU A 63 10.60 -5.85 -6.63
C LEU A 63 11.20 -7.14 -7.20
N GLU A 64 11.56 -7.16 -8.49
CA GLU A 64 12.26 -8.29 -9.11
C GLU A 64 13.62 -8.55 -8.45
N ALA A 65 14.43 -7.51 -8.25
CA ALA A 65 15.73 -7.61 -7.58
C ALA A 65 15.62 -8.12 -6.14
N PHE A 66 14.50 -7.86 -5.48
CA PHE A 66 14.16 -8.39 -4.16
C PHE A 66 13.42 -9.74 -4.21
N GLY A 67 13.49 -10.45 -5.32
CA GLY A 67 13.04 -11.83 -5.45
C GLY A 67 11.54 -12.02 -5.62
N ALA A 68 10.76 -10.95 -5.83
CA ALA A 68 9.34 -11.06 -6.11
C ALA A 68 9.09 -11.55 -7.55
N LYS A 69 8.02 -12.34 -7.73
CA LYS A 69 7.43 -12.53 -9.05
C LYS A 69 6.60 -11.32 -9.40
N VAL A 70 7.06 -10.50 -10.35
CA VAL A 70 6.40 -9.25 -10.70
C VAL A 70 5.33 -9.45 -11.79
N THR A 71 4.16 -8.86 -11.56
CA THR A 71 3.08 -8.72 -12.53
C THR A 71 2.81 -7.24 -12.75
N ASN A 72 2.89 -6.80 -14.01
CA ASN A 72 2.51 -5.44 -14.40
C ASN A 72 1.09 -5.49 -14.97
N GLN A 73 0.15 -4.86 -14.27
CA GLN A 73 -1.23 -4.78 -14.69
C GLN A 73 -1.48 -3.41 -15.33
N TYR A 74 -1.49 -3.37 -16.65
CA TYR A 74 -1.80 -2.16 -17.42
C TYR A 74 -3.31 -2.01 -17.61
N ALA A 75 -3.79 -0.77 -17.49
CA ALA A 75 -5.20 -0.44 -17.70
C ALA A 75 -5.37 0.95 -18.33
N ASP A 76 -6.35 1.06 -19.19
CA ASP A 76 -6.83 2.31 -19.73
C ASP A 76 -7.98 2.79 -18.83
N LEU A 77 -7.73 3.83 -18.04
CA LEU A 77 -8.67 4.38 -17.06
C LEU A 77 -9.12 5.76 -17.50
N ILE A 78 -10.36 6.12 -17.19
CA ILE A 78 -10.91 7.43 -17.55
C ILE A 78 -10.98 8.30 -16.29
N ALA A 79 -10.26 9.42 -16.32
CA ALA A 79 -10.29 10.42 -15.26
C ALA A 79 -11.62 11.23 -15.23
N TYR A 80 -11.81 12.04 -14.18
CA TYR A 80 -13.01 12.85 -13.96
C TYR A 80 -13.35 13.79 -15.11
N ASP A 81 -12.34 14.26 -15.85
CA ASP A 81 -12.43 15.19 -16.97
C ASP A 81 -12.49 14.50 -18.35
N GLY A 82 -12.53 13.17 -18.37
CA GLY A 82 -12.51 12.36 -19.59
C GLY A 82 -11.11 12.03 -20.12
N THR A 83 -10.05 12.45 -19.43
CA THR A 83 -8.68 12.10 -19.80
C THR A 83 -8.45 10.60 -19.71
N LEU A 84 -7.88 10.00 -20.77
CA LEU A 84 -7.48 8.60 -20.77
C LEU A 84 -6.12 8.45 -20.08
N LEU A 85 -6.09 7.78 -18.94
CA LEU A 85 -4.89 7.48 -18.18
C LEU A 85 -4.37 6.08 -18.55
N LYS A 86 -3.10 6.00 -18.97
CA LYS A 86 -2.37 4.74 -19.17
C LYS A 86 -1.78 4.28 -17.83
N ALA A 87 -2.64 3.68 -17.02
CA ALA A 87 -2.28 3.28 -15.67
C ALA A 87 -1.55 1.93 -15.64
N ARG A 88 -0.75 1.73 -14.59
CA ARG A 88 0.05 0.52 -14.34
C ARG A 88 0.08 0.19 -12.87
N ASN A 89 -0.75 -0.75 -12.41
CA ASN A 89 -0.53 -1.37 -11.10
C ASN A 89 0.66 -2.34 -11.18
N ILE A 90 1.52 -2.33 -10.15
CA ILE A 90 2.72 -3.15 -10.09
C ILE A 90 2.60 -4.09 -8.89
N ILE A 91 2.59 -5.39 -9.13
CA ILE A 91 2.38 -6.39 -8.10
C ILE A 91 3.63 -7.26 -7.98
N GLY A 92 4.24 -7.29 -6.79
CA GLY A 92 5.33 -8.20 -6.44
C GLY A 92 4.84 -9.31 -5.53
N SER A 93 4.80 -10.54 -6.01
CA SER A 93 4.31 -11.72 -5.26
C SER A 93 5.45 -12.57 -4.74
N TYR A 94 5.46 -12.80 -3.42
CA TYR A 94 6.33 -13.77 -2.73
C TYR A 94 5.51 -15.01 -2.40
N LYS A 95 6.11 -16.21 -2.64
CA LYS A 95 5.40 -17.49 -2.53
C LYS A 95 4.01 -17.45 -3.18
N PRO A 96 3.94 -17.20 -4.50
CA PRO A 96 2.66 -17.03 -5.20
C PRO A 96 1.75 -18.25 -5.13
N GLU A 97 2.30 -19.44 -4.87
CA GLU A 97 1.57 -20.69 -4.69
C GLU A 97 0.89 -20.81 -3.32
N SER A 98 1.29 -20.01 -2.34
CA SER A 98 0.72 -20.06 -0.98
C SER A 98 -0.72 -19.54 -0.98
N LYS A 99 -1.63 -20.34 -0.42
CA LYS A 99 -3.03 -19.93 -0.20
C LYS A 99 -3.21 -19.06 1.04
N LYS A 100 -2.26 -19.13 1.99
CA LYS A 100 -2.24 -18.26 3.17
C LYS A 100 -1.38 -17.05 2.84
N ARG A 101 -2.01 -15.91 2.58
CA ARG A 101 -1.28 -14.71 2.17
C ARG A 101 -1.87 -13.44 2.76
N ILE A 102 -1.06 -12.39 2.79
CA ILE A 102 -1.44 -11.01 3.10
C ILE A 102 -1.10 -10.13 1.91
N ALA A 103 -1.76 -8.97 1.84
CA ALA A 103 -1.50 -7.96 0.83
C ALA A 103 -1.05 -6.65 1.47
N LEU A 104 -0.01 -6.04 0.92
CA LEU A 104 0.52 -4.75 1.35
C LEU A 104 0.37 -3.78 0.20
N PHE A 105 -0.20 -2.61 0.46
CA PHE A 105 -0.56 -1.65 -0.57
C PHE A 105 0.09 -0.28 -0.33
N ALA A 106 0.42 0.41 -1.40
CA ALA A 106 0.68 1.84 -1.45
C ALA A 106 0.34 2.35 -2.85
N HIS A 107 -0.05 3.61 -3.01
CA HIS A 107 -0.08 4.21 -4.34
C HIS A 107 1.31 4.77 -4.69
N TRP A 108 1.61 4.88 -5.99
CA TRP A 108 2.93 5.31 -6.45
C TRP A 108 2.91 6.50 -7.41
N ASP A 109 1.74 6.82 -7.96
CA ASP A 109 1.51 8.03 -8.74
C ASP A 109 1.53 9.29 -7.87
N THR A 110 1.49 10.44 -8.51
CA THR A 110 1.39 11.72 -7.82
C THR A 110 0.32 12.59 -8.42
N ARG A 111 -0.21 13.48 -7.57
CA ARG A 111 -1.20 14.47 -7.93
C ARG A 111 -0.67 15.43 -9.00
N PRO A 112 -1.42 15.65 -10.09
CA PRO A 112 -1.02 16.59 -11.14
C PRO A 112 -1.18 18.06 -10.74
N TRP A 113 -1.75 18.33 -9.57
CA TRP A 113 -2.06 19.67 -9.10
C TRP A 113 -1.63 19.86 -7.64
N ALA A 114 -0.97 20.97 -7.32
CA ALA A 114 -0.73 21.41 -5.95
C ALA A 114 -1.91 22.29 -5.45
N ASP A 115 -3.13 21.79 -5.63
CA ASP A 115 -4.38 22.56 -5.42
C ASP A 115 -4.72 22.85 -3.96
N ASN A 116 -3.92 22.32 -3.02
CA ASN A 116 -3.95 22.68 -1.60
C ASN A 116 -2.76 23.55 -1.17
N ASP A 117 -1.90 23.99 -2.11
CA ASP A 117 -0.81 24.92 -1.81
C ASP A 117 -1.34 26.29 -1.37
N ALA A 118 -0.68 26.92 -0.40
CA ALA A 118 -1.05 28.24 0.08
C ALA A 118 -0.89 29.35 -0.98
N ASP A 119 0.00 29.18 -1.97
CA ASP A 119 0.15 30.06 -3.12
C ASP A 119 -0.61 29.49 -4.33
N GLU A 120 -1.73 30.14 -4.67
CA GLU A 120 -2.59 29.75 -5.79
C GLU A 120 -1.86 29.63 -7.14
N LYS A 121 -0.70 30.30 -7.30
CA LYS A 121 0.12 30.16 -8.51
C LYS A 121 0.64 28.74 -8.72
N ASN A 122 0.76 27.95 -7.65
CA ASN A 122 1.21 26.59 -7.69
C ASN A 122 0.09 25.59 -8.03
N HIS A 123 -1.19 25.99 -7.93
CA HIS A 123 -2.32 25.07 -8.02
C HIS A 123 -2.36 24.22 -9.29
N HIS A 124 -1.82 24.73 -10.39
CA HIS A 124 -1.76 23.99 -11.67
C HIS A 124 -0.42 23.27 -11.92
N THR A 125 0.42 23.15 -10.90
CA THR A 125 1.70 22.45 -11.00
C THR A 125 1.62 21.10 -10.31
N PRO A 126 2.24 20.03 -10.85
CA PRO A 126 2.25 18.72 -10.20
C PRO A 126 3.12 18.74 -8.94
N ILE A 127 2.76 17.90 -7.96
CA ILE A 127 3.55 17.72 -6.74
C ILE A 127 4.65 16.66 -6.94
N LEU A 128 5.71 16.75 -6.12
CA LEU A 128 6.77 15.72 -6.10
C LEU A 128 6.37 14.45 -5.35
N GLY A 129 5.35 14.52 -4.49
CA GLY A 129 4.78 13.36 -3.81
C GLY A 129 5.79 12.55 -3.00
N ALA A 130 6.62 13.21 -2.16
CA ALA A 130 7.59 12.50 -1.32
C ALA A 130 6.91 11.75 -0.17
N ASN A 131 5.94 12.39 0.49
CA ASN A 131 5.14 11.75 1.52
C ASN A 131 3.94 11.04 0.89
N ASP A 132 3.24 11.74 0.03
CA ASP A 132 2.06 11.28 -0.69
C ASP A 132 2.47 10.48 -1.94
N GLY A 133 2.28 9.18 -1.83
CA GLY A 133 2.69 8.08 -2.67
C GLY A 133 4.07 7.51 -2.33
N ALA A 134 5.17 8.29 -2.41
CA ALA A 134 6.51 7.70 -2.34
C ALA A 134 6.88 7.14 -0.96
N SER A 135 6.34 7.67 0.16
CA SER A 135 6.68 7.19 1.50
C SER A 135 6.19 5.76 1.74
N GLY A 136 4.94 5.47 1.40
CA GLY A 136 4.38 4.12 1.49
C GLY A 136 5.14 3.12 0.64
N VAL A 137 5.42 3.48 -0.63
CA VAL A 137 6.21 2.66 -1.55
C VAL A 137 7.64 2.45 -1.03
N GLY A 138 8.31 3.47 -0.49
CA GLY A 138 9.65 3.37 0.06
C GLY A 138 9.72 2.39 1.23
N ALA A 139 8.75 2.46 2.15
CA ALA A 139 8.63 1.52 3.25
C ALA A 139 8.37 0.08 2.75
N LEU A 140 7.50 -0.10 1.76
CA LEU A 140 7.20 -1.42 1.20
C LEU A 140 8.37 -2.02 0.41
N LEU A 141 9.21 -1.21 -0.23
CA LEU A 141 10.44 -1.69 -0.87
C LEU A 141 11.46 -2.20 0.16
N GLU A 142 11.57 -1.54 1.32
CA GLU A 142 12.40 -2.07 2.42
C GLU A 142 11.82 -3.36 2.99
N ILE A 143 10.51 -3.45 3.15
CA ILE A 143 9.84 -4.70 3.53
C ILE A 143 10.10 -5.79 2.48
N ALA A 144 10.03 -5.48 1.19
CA ALA A 144 10.36 -6.40 0.10
C ALA A 144 11.79 -6.98 0.24
N ARG A 145 12.76 -6.12 0.54
CA ARG A 145 14.13 -6.52 0.79
C ARG A 145 14.24 -7.50 1.97
N LEU A 146 13.55 -7.20 3.06
CA LEU A 146 13.52 -8.05 4.27
C LEU A 146 12.83 -9.39 4.01
N VAL A 147 11.70 -9.39 3.31
CA VAL A 147 10.98 -10.61 2.90
C VAL A 147 11.86 -11.53 2.07
N ASN A 148 12.66 -10.96 1.15
CA ASN A 148 13.61 -11.74 0.37
C ASN A 148 14.71 -12.38 1.24
N GLN A 149 15.15 -11.70 2.29
CA GLN A 149 16.17 -12.21 3.19
C GLN A 149 15.67 -13.31 4.13
N GLN A 150 14.47 -13.18 4.67
CA GLN A 150 13.94 -14.08 5.70
C GLN A 150 12.88 -15.06 5.21
N GLN A 151 12.29 -14.83 4.05
CA GLN A 151 11.32 -15.71 3.38
C GLN A 151 10.23 -16.25 4.34
N PRO A 152 9.26 -15.44 4.76
CA PRO A 152 8.22 -15.86 5.69
C PRO A 152 7.43 -17.07 5.16
N GLU A 153 6.78 -17.83 6.03
CA GLU A 153 6.04 -19.03 5.64
C GLU A 153 4.79 -18.74 4.80
N LEU A 154 4.20 -17.55 4.99
CA LEU A 154 3.02 -17.11 4.24
C LEU A 154 3.39 -16.41 2.93
N GLY A 155 2.45 -16.37 1.98
CA GLY A 155 2.57 -15.55 0.79
C GLY A 155 2.39 -14.08 1.12
N ILE A 156 3.14 -13.22 0.42
CA ILE A 156 3.01 -11.75 0.54
C ILE A 156 2.89 -11.19 -0.86
N ASP A 157 1.88 -10.34 -1.08
CA ASP A 157 1.79 -9.50 -2.26
C ASP A 157 2.03 -8.05 -1.86
N ILE A 158 3.01 -7.42 -2.52
CA ILE A 158 3.24 -5.99 -2.43
C ILE A 158 2.68 -5.38 -3.71
N ILE A 159 1.70 -4.48 -3.55
CA ILE A 159 0.88 -3.97 -4.64
C ILE A 159 1.00 -2.45 -4.66
N PHE A 160 1.65 -1.93 -5.69
CA PHE A 160 1.73 -0.50 -5.95
C PHE A 160 0.59 -0.12 -6.89
N LEU A 161 -0.35 0.65 -6.39
CA LEU A 161 -1.54 1.09 -7.10
C LEU A 161 -1.27 2.40 -7.83
N ASP A 162 -1.84 2.55 -9.01
CA ASP A 162 -1.65 3.71 -9.89
C ASP A 162 -2.93 4.54 -9.97
N ALA A 163 -2.80 5.78 -10.43
CA ALA A 163 -3.92 6.69 -10.64
C ALA A 163 -4.85 6.82 -9.41
N GLU A 164 -4.25 6.84 -8.23
CA GLU A 164 -4.95 7.11 -6.99
C GLU A 164 -5.31 8.59 -6.92
N ASP A 165 -4.35 9.46 -7.22
CA ASP A 165 -4.34 10.87 -6.87
C ASP A 165 -4.70 11.79 -8.07
N TYR A 166 -5.15 11.20 -9.19
CA TYR A 166 -5.67 11.93 -10.35
C TYR A 166 -7.17 12.31 -10.17
N GLY A 167 -7.58 12.54 -8.92
CA GLY A 167 -8.93 12.93 -8.58
C GLY A 167 -9.26 14.38 -8.92
N THR A 168 -10.51 14.78 -8.71
CA THR A 168 -11.01 16.12 -9.02
C THR A 168 -10.26 17.19 -8.22
N PRO A 169 -9.62 18.21 -8.86
CA PRO A 169 -8.92 19.27 -8.14
C PRO A 169 -9.89 20.25 -7.47
N GLN A 170 -9.41 20.99 -6.45
CA GLN A 170 -10.20 21.95 -5.68
C GLN A 170 -10.77 23.11 -6.54
N PHE A 171 -10.07 23.48 -7.61
CA PHE A 171 -10.49 24.54 -8.54
C PHE A 171 -11.48 24.05 -9.61
N TYR A 172 -11.91 22.79 -9.57
CA TYR A 172 -12.87 22.27 -10.54
C TYR A 172 -14.29 22.71 -10.19
N GLU A 173 -14.93 23.45 -11.10
CA GLU A 173 -16.30 23.99 -10.90
C GLU A 173 -17.42 22.96 -11.11
N GLY A 174 -17.07 21.74 -11.58
CA GLY A 174 -18.04 20.68 -11.83
C GLY A 174 -18.40 19.91 -10.57
N LYS A 175 -19.19 18.84 -10.75
CA LYS A 175 -19.58 17.97 -9.64
C LYS A 175 -18.41 17.06 -9.26
N HIS A 176 -17.93 17.20 -8.01
CA HIS A 176 -16.96 16.26 -7.45
C HIS A 176 -17.60 14.88 -7.24
N LYS A 177 -16.88 13.84 -7.61
CA LYS A 177 -17.30 12.44 -7.47
C LYS A 177 -16.22 11.66 -6.73
N GLU A 178 -16.61 10.92 -5.73
CA GLU A 178 -15.70 10.05 -4.98
C GLU A 178 -15.08 8.97 -5.89
N GLU A 179 -15.85 8.47 -6.87
CA GLU A 179 -15.39 7.47 -7.82
C GLU A 179 -14.29 7.98 -8.79
N ALA A 180 -13.98 9.28 -8.77
CA ALA A 180 -12.90 9.87 -9.56
C ALA A 180 -11.50 9.61 -8.97
N TRP A 181 -11.43 9.10 -7.74
CA TRP A 181 -10.20 8.79 -7.02
C TRP A 181 -9.89 7.30 -7.03
N CYS A 182 -8.67 6.93 -6.70
CA CYS A 182 -8.25 5.55 -6.50
C CYS A 182 -8.54 4.63 -7.71
N LEU A 183 -8.40 5.14 -8.94
CA LEU A 183 -8.84 4.44 -10.15
C LEU A 183 -8.11 3.11 -10.36
N GLY A 184 -6.81 3.04 -10.03
CA GLY A 184 -6.02 1.81 -10.13
C GLY A 184 -6.47 0.74 -9.14
N SER A 185 -6.79 1.12 -7.90
CA SER A 185 -7.31 0.18 -6.91
C SER A 185 -8.73 -0.29 -7.25
N GLN A 186 -9.59 0.60 -7.77
CA GLN A 186 -10.89 0.23 -8.30
C GLN A 186 -10.78 -0.79 -9.45
N TYR A 187 -9.80 -0.59 -10.34
CA TYR A 187 -9.56 -1.53 -11.43
C TYR A 187 -9.07 -2.87 -10.91
N TRP A 188 -8.06 -2.86 -10.01
CA TRP A 188 -7.49 -4.08 -9.45
C TRP A 188 -8.52 -4.88 -8.65
N SER A 189 -9.40 -4.24 -7.90
CA SER A 189 -10.45 -4.93 -7.11
C SER A 189 -11.44 -5.70 -7.99
N ARG A 190 -11.72 -5.20 -9.19
CA ARG A 190 -12.59 -5.86 -10.18
C ARG A 190 -11.85 -6.88 -11.04
N ASN A 191 -10.53 -6.69 -11.21
CA ASN A 191 -9.66 -7.47 -12.06
C ASN A 191 -8.38 -7.89 -11.33
N PRO A 192 -8.48 -8.67 -10.25
CA PRO A 192 -7.28 -9.04 -9.50
C PRO A 192 -6.30 -9.81 -10.39
N HIS A 193 -5.00 -9.67 -10.12
CA HIS A 193 -3.91 -10.26 -10.89
C HIS A 193 -3.90 -11.80 -10.88
N VAL A 194 -4.64 -12.41 -9.96
CA VAL A 194 -4.87 -13.87 -9.87
C VAL A 194 -6.37 -14.11 -9.76
N GLN A 195 -6.90 -15.02 -10.56
CA GLN A 195 -8.31 -15.39 -10.50
C GLN A 195 -8.66 -15.97 -9.12
N GLY A 196 -9.72 -15.46 -8.50
CA GLY A 196 -10.14 -15.87 -7.16
C GLY A 196 -9.15 -15.43 -6.07
N TYR A 197 -8.44 -14.32 -6.29
CA TYR A 197 -7.51 -13.75 -5.31
C TYR A 197 -8.17 -13.57 -3.93
N ASN A 198 -7.49 -14.06 -2.91
CA ASN A 198 -7.93 -13.92 -1.53
C ASN A 198 -6.72 -13.75 -0.60
N ALA A 199 -6.65 -12.63 0.10
CA ALA A 199 -5.71 -12.38 1.18
C ALA A 199 -6.47 -12.40 2.52
N ARG A 200 -5.80 -12.85 3.59
CA ARG A 200 -6.40 -12.85 4.93
C ARG A 200 -6.77 -11.45 5.40
N PHE A 201 -5.90 -10.50 5.10
CA PHE A 201 -6.09 -9.07 5.32
C PHE A 201 -5.13 -8.29 4.41
N GLY A 202 -5.37 -6.99 4.29
CA GLY A 202 -4.52 -6.04 3.61
C GLY A 202 -4.08 -4.93 4.55
N ILE A 203 -2.90 -4.37 4.30
CA ILE A 203 -2.40 -3.17 4.98
C ILE A 203 -2.04 -2.15 3.91
N LEU A 204 -2.67 -0.98 3.97
CA LEU A 204 -2.36 0.16 3.11
C LEU A 204 -1.42 1.11 3.86
N LEU A 205 -0.33 1.50 3.22
CA LEU A 205 0.59 2.53 3.69
C LEU A 205 0.43 3.77 2.81
N ASP A 206 -0.11 4.82 3.39
CA ASP A 206 -0.30 6.11 2.75
C ASP A 206 0.16 7.23 3.66
N MET A 207 0.92 8.20 3.11
CA MET A 207 1.47 9.36 3.82
C MET A 207 2.20 9.03 5.13
N VAL A 208 3.02 7.97 5.12
CA VAL A 208 3.70 7.44 6.33
C VAL A 208 5.05 8.09 6.64
N GLY A 209 5.51 9.05 5.84
CA GLY A 209 6.83 9.68 5.95
C GLY A 209 6.85 11.05 6.63
N GLY A 210 5.72 11.52 7.17
CA GLY A 210 5.65 12.82 7.85
C GLY A 210 6.38 12.82 9.20
N GLU A 211 6.99 13.94 9.56
CA GLU A 211 7.59 14.14 10.88
C GLU A 211 6.50 14.10 11.96
N ASN A 212 6.73 13.33 13.03
CA ASN A 212 5.78 13.13 14.13
C ASN A 212 4.40 12.59 13.69
N SER A 213 4.36 11.80 12.63
CA SER A 213 3.13 11.17 12.15
C SER A 213 2.46 10.34 13.24
N VAL A 214 1.15 10.52 13.40
CA VAL A 214 0.31 9.73 14.31
C VAL A 214 -0.61 8.88 13.44
N PHE A 215 -0.48 7.55 13.58
CA PHE A 215 -1.34 6.61 12.86
C PHE A 215 -2.57 6.32 13.70
N LEU A 216 -3.70 6.86 13.28
CA LEU A 216 -4.99 6.59 13.91
C LEU A 216 -5.63 5.36 13.24
N LYS A 217 -6.47 4.66 13.98
CA LYS A 217 -7.30 3.60 13.36
C LYS A 217 -8.27 4.25 12.38
N GLU A 218 -8.31 3.72 11.18
CA GLU A 218 -9.25 4.15 10.15
C GLU A 218 -10.62 3.46 10.39
N GLY A 219 -11.74 4.17 10.12
CA GLY A 219 -13.08 3.72 10.51
C GLY A 219 -13.52 2.37 9.96
N TYR A 220 -13.23 2.09 8.68
CA TYR A 220 -13.50 0.77 8.08
C TYR A 220 -12.60 -0.32 8.67
N SER A 221 -11.36 0.03 9.02
CA SER A 221 -10.43 -0.90 9.69
C SER A 221 -10.96 -1.28 11.07
N GLU A 222 -11.53 -0.33 11.83
CA GLU A 222 -12.15 -0.63 13.12
C GLU A 222 -13.41 -1.51 12.99
N GLU A 223 -14.17 -1.35 11.90
CA GLU A 223 -15.39 -2.12 11.66
C GLU A 223 -15.08 -3.56 11.22
N PHE A 224 -14.12 -3.75 10.28
CA PHE A 224 -13.88 -5.03 9.62
C PHE A 224 -12.65 -5.79 10.13
N ALA A 225 -11.73 -5.14 10.84
CA ALA A 225 -10.52 -5.73 11.43
C ALA A 225 -10.18 -5.07 12.78
N PRO A 226 -11.04 -5.25 13.80
CA PRO A 226 -10.93 -4.53 15.08
C PRO A 226 -9.74 -4.96 15.95
N ASP A 227 -9.08 -6.12 15.70
CA ASP A 227 -8.01 -6.74 16.53
C ASP A 227 -6.60 -6.40 16.01
#